data_b1f8c82c92f7ee5079bfc072c9949308
#
_entry.id   b1f8c82c92f7ee5079bfc072c9949308
#
_cell.length_a   1.000
_cell.length_b   1.000
_cell.length_c   1.000
_cell.angle_alpha   90.00
_cell.angle_beta   90.00
_cell.angle_gamma   90.00
#
_symmetry.space_group_name_H-M   'P 1'
#
loop_
_entity.id
_entity.type
_entity.pdbx_description
1 polymer ?
#
loop_
_entity_poly.entity_id
_entity_poly.type
_entity_poly.pdbx_seq_one_letter_code
_entity_poly.pdbx_strand_id
1 'polypeptide(L)'
;RHIRLAPPAGNYGFRAGQRIQFLNVFEELDQPGEWYADRATGMLYFWPPQAPAAGDTAVSVLEQPFVRLDGASHVRIAGLVFEHARGTGIEGNGGEDCRIEDCGFRNLGNYGVRLEGGRLHQVRGCVMSGLGDGGIEVSGGDRRTLTPAGHVVEANHIHHIARWSKCYVPAVHANGVGIRIAHNLIHDHPHCAI
;
A
#
# COMPACT_ATOMS: atom_id res chain seq x y z
N ARG A 1 -5.49 -16.79 -30.07
CA ARG A 1 -6.34 -16.96 -28.85
C ARG A 1 -7.27 -15.76 -28.76
N HIS A 2 -8.54 -15.96 -28.42
CA HIS A 2 -9.51 -14.90 -28.16
C HIS A 2 -9.74 -14.79 -26.66
N ILE A 3 -9.70 -13.55 -26.15
CA ILE A 3 -9.96 -13.25 -24.74
C ILE A 3 -11.33 -12.59 -24.65
N ARG A 4 -12.20 -13.16 -23.86
CA ARG A 4 -13.51 -12.57 -23.54
C ARG A 4 -13.44 -11.98 -22.14
N LEU A 5 -13.67 -10.68 -22.05
CA LEU A 5 -13.69 -9.98 -20.76
C LEU A 5 -15.08 -10.09 -20.12
N ALA A 6 -15.11 -10.44 -18.84
CA ALA A 6 -16.32 -10.39 -18.06
C ALA A 6 -16.57 -8.95 -17.55
N PRO A 7 -17.82 -8.50 -17.46
CA PRO A 7 -18.15 -7.23 -16.81
C PRO A 7 -17.79 -7.25 -15.29
N PRO A 8 -17.46 -6.07 -14.70
CA PRO A 8 -17.38 -4.78 -15.34
C PRO A 8 -16.05 -4.60 -16.13
N ALA A 9 -16.16 -4.20 -17.40
CA ALA A 9 -15.00 -3.73 -18.14
C ALA A 9 -14.59 -2.34 -17.61
N GLY A 10 -13.29 -2.06 -17.61
CA GLY A 10 -12.79 -0.76 -17.14
C GLY A 10 -13.39 0.42 -17.90
N ASN A 11 -13.49 1.57 -17.25
CA ASN A 11 -14.15 2.78 -17.77
C ASN A 11 -13.55 3.31 -19.09
N TYR A 12 -12.30 2.98 -19.40
CA TYR A 12 -11.58 3.48 -20.56
C TYR A 12 -11.57 2.51 -21.75
N GLY A 13 -12.20 1.33 -21.60
CA GLY A 13 -12.23 0.28 -22.60
C GLY A 13 -10.84 -0.32 -22.90
N PHE A 14 -10.79 -1.13 -23.94
CA PHE A 14 -9.57 -1.78 -24.40
C PHE A 14 -9.24 -1.36 -25.83
N ARG A 15 -7.97 -1.12 -26.09
CA ARG A 15 -7.46 -0.73 -27.42
C ARG A 15 -6.33 -1.65 -27.85
N ALA A 16 -6.20 -1.87 -29.14
CA ALA A 16 -5.05 -2.59 -29.69
C ALA A 16 -3.73 -1.91 -29.29
N GLY A 17 -2.73 -2.70 -28.91
CA GLY A 17 -1.42 -2.20 -28.49
C GLY A 17 -1.31 -1.83 -27.01
N GLN A 18 -2.37 -1.93 -26.23
CA GLN A 18 -2.27 -1.78 -24.77
C GLN A 18 -1.49 -2.93 -24.17
N ARG A 19 -0.65 -2.62 -23.17
CA ARG A 19 0.01 -3.64 -22.36
C ARG A 19 -1.03 -4.29 -21.46
N ILE A 20 -1.05 -5.62 -21.42
CA ILE A 20 -1.94 -6.43 -20.60
C ILE A 20 -1.06 -7.38 -19.82
N GLN A 21 -1.38 -7.55 -18.53
CA GLN A 21 -0.79 -8.59 -17.69
C GLN A 21 -1.91 -9.50 -17.21
N PHE A 22 -1.74 -10.79 -17.39
CA PHE A 22 -2.61 -11.80 -16.82
C PHE A 22 -2.07 -12.21 -15.45
N LEU A 23 -2.95 -12.36 -14.50
CA LEU A 23 -2.61 -12.81 -13.16
C LEU A 23 -3.43 -14.03 -12.82
N ASN A 24 -2.83 -14.95 -12.10
CA ASN A 24 -3.47 -16.18 -11.62
C ASN A 24 -4.05 -17.02 -12.77
N VAL A 25 -3.25 -17.30 -13.77
CA VAL A 25 -3.55 -18.18 -14.91
C VAL A 25 -2.66 -19.41 -14.81
N PHE A 26 -3.26 -20.59 -14.65
CA PHE A 26 -2.51 -21.83 -14.41
C PHE A 26 -1.61 -22.21 -15.60
N GLU A 27 -2.09 -21.97 -16.82
CA GLU A 27 -1.36 -22.27 -18.06
C GLU A 27 -0.15 -21.37 -18.29
N GLU A 28 -0.03 -20.29 -17.53
CA GLU A 28 1.12 -19.38 -17.57
C GLU A 28 2.08 -19.62 -16.39
N LEU A 29 1.96 -20.75 -15.68
CA LEU A 29 2.92 -21.19 -14.67
C LEU A 29 4.07 -21.94 -15.38
N ASP A 30 4.96 -21.19 -16.03
CA ASP A 30 5.99 -21.74 -16.93
C ASP A 30 7.42 -21.28 -16.61
N GLN A 31 7.62 -20.45 -15.57
CA GLN A 31 8.94 -19.97 -15.13
C GLN A 31 9.09 -20.03 -13.60
N PRO A 32 10.34 -20.16 -13.11
CA PRO A 32 10.62 -20.03 -11.69
C PRO A 32 10.22 -18.66 -11.12
N GLY A 33 9.62 -18.66 -9.94
CA GLY A 33 9.11 -17.47 -9.25
C GLY A 33 7.61 -17.23 -9.45
N GLU A 34 6.97 -17.96 -10.37
CA GLU A 34 5.55 -17.85 -10.62
C GLU A 34 4.71 -18.69 -9.67
N TRP A 35 3.45 -18.30 -9.53
CA TRP A 35 2.50 -19.00 -8.69
C TRP A 35 1.08 -18.88 -9.23
N TYR A 36 0.28 -19.88 -8.89
CA TYR A 36 -1.15 -19.94 -9.17
C TYR A 36 -1.91 -20.37 -7.92
N ALA A 37 -2.95 -19.63 -7.57
CA ALA A 37 -3.87 -19.99 -6.50
C ALA A 37 -5.19 -20.49 -7.07
N ASP A 38 -5.46 -21.77 -6.90
CA ASP A 38 -6.77 -22.34 -7.22
C ASP A 38 -7.78 -21.93 -6.15
N ARG A 39 -8.62 -20.98 -6.47
CA ARG A 39 -9.62 -20.45 -5.55
C ARG A 39 -10.75 -21.42 -5.23
N ALA A 40 -10.96 -22.44 -6.07
CA ALA A 40 -12.01 -23.43 -5.85
C ALA A 40 -11.58 -24.48 -4.82
N THR A 41 -10.33 -24.89 -4.87
CA THR A 41 -9.77 -25.93 -3.99
C THR A 41 -8.97 -25.35 -2.83
N GLY A 42 -8.56 -24.06 -2.89
CA GLY A 42 -7.65 -23.43 -1.94
C GLY A 42 -6.19 -23.87 -2.11
N MET A 43 -5.86 -24.58 -3.18
CA MET A 43 -4.51 -25.05 -3.44
C MET A 43 -3.64 -23.95 -4.03
N LEU A 44 -2.45 -23.74 -3.49
CA LEU A 44 -1.41 -22.87 -4.04
C LEU A 44 -0.37 -23.71 -4.78
N TYR A 45 -0.19 -23.43 -6.06
CA TYR A 45 0.89 -23.97 -6.89
C TYR A 45 1.96 -22.88 -7.01
N PHE A 46 3.19 -23.24 -6.70
CA PHE A 46 4.32 -22.32 -6.75
C PHE A 46 5.52 -23.03 -7.38
N TRP A 47 6.14 -22.39 -8.36
CA TRP A 47 7.40 -22.83 -8.91
C TRP A 47 8.54 -22.01 -8.28
N PRO A 48 9.19 -22.50 -7.23
CA PRO A 48 10.19 -21.73 -6.54
C PRO A 48 11.44 -21.53 -7.42
N PRO A 49 12.09 -20.36 -7.38
CA PRO A 49 13.32 -20.09 -8.12
C PRO A 49 14.51 -20.93 -7.62
N GLN A 50 14.45 -21.40 -6.40
CA GLN A 50 15.37 -22.36 -5.79
C GLN A 50 14.59 -23.26 -4.80
N ALA A 51 15.17 -24.38 -4.41
CA ALA A 51 14.53 -25.25 -3.44
C ALA A 51 14.26 -24.48 -2.13
N PRO A 52 12.99 -24.36 -1.68
CA PRO A 52 12.67 -23.61 -0.48
C PRO A 52 13.17 -24.34 0.77
N ALA A 53 13.75 -23.60 1.70
CA ALA A 53 14.01 -24.10 3.04
C ALA A 53 12.78 -23.93 3.94
N ALA A 54 12.77 -24.62 5.06
CA ALA A 54 11.68 -24.48 6.02
C ALA A 54 11.64 -23.04 6.56
N GLY A 55 10.50 -22.38 6.44
CA GLY A 55 10.31 -21.00 6.88
C GLY A 55 10.57 -19.93 5.82
N ASP A 56 11.00 -20.28 4.62
CA ASP A 56 11.27 -19.30 3.54
C ASP A 56 10.00 -18.75 2.88
N THR A 57 8.84 -19.33 3.17
CA THR A 57 7.58 -18.96 2.54
C THR A 57 6.60 -18.41 3.56
N ALA A 58 6.08 -17.20 3.29
CA ALA A 58 5.03 -16.58 4.07
C ALA A 58 3.79 -16.34 3.19
N VAL A 59 2.62 -16.69 3.69
CA VAL A 59 1.33 -16.42 3.04
C VAL A 59 0.58 -15.38 3.85
N SER A 60 0.28 -14.24 3.23
CA SER A 60 -0.47 -13.16 3.86
C SER A 60 -1.95 -13.52 3.98
N VAL A 61 -2.46 -13.59 5.19
CA VAL A 61 -3.87 -13.91 5.47
C VAL A 61 -4.59 -12.78 6.21
N LEU A 62 -3.86 -11.87 6.87
CA LEU A 62 -4.43 -10.76 7.62
C LEU A 62 -4.99 -9.70 6.67
N GLU A 63 -6.30 -9.53 6.66
CA GLU A 63 -7.00 -8.53 5.83
C GLU A 63 -7.17 -7.17 6.52
N GLN A 64 -7.25 -7.20 7.83
CA GLN A 64 -7.39 -5.99 8.65
C GLN A 64 -6.03 -5.30 8.83
N PRO A 65 -6.00 -4.00 9.14
CA PRO A 65 -4.76 -3.34 9.51
C PRO A 65 -4.16 -3.93 10.79
N PHE A 66 -2.84 -3.88 10.92
CA PHE A 66 -2.19 -4.33 12.15
C PHE A 66 -2.55 -3.44 13.34
N VAL A 67 -2.74 -2.14 13.09
CA VAL A 67 -3.10 -1.16 14.12
C VAL A 67 -4.20 -0.25 13.61
N ARG A 68 -5.20 0.00 14.47
CA ARG A 68 -6.22 1.04 14.31
C ARG A 68 -6.10 2.11 15.37
N LEU A 69 -6.17 3.37 14.92
CA LEU A 69 -6.08 4.57 15.74
C LEU A 69 -7.37 5.40 15.61
N ASP A 70 -8.52 4.77 15.85
CA ASP A 70 -9.82 5.45 15.70
C ASP A 70 -10.06 6.40 16.89
N GLY A 71 -10.04 7.70 16.63
CA GLY A 71 -10.17 8.75 17.65
C GLY A 71 -9.00 8.82 18.64
N ALA A 72 -7.94 8.05 18.43
CA ALA A 72 -6.79 8.00 19.32
C ALA A 72 -5.99 9.30 19.30
N SER A 73 -5.45 9.70 20.44
CA SER A 73 -4.63 10.90 20.57
C SER A 73 -3.36 10.62 21.36
N HIS A 74 -2.28 11.30 20.99
CA HIS A 74 -0.98 11.24 21.67
C HIS A 74 -0.37 9.82 21.71
N VAL A 75 -0.67 8.99 20.70
CA VAL A 75 -0.08 7.65 20.56
C VAL A 75 1.19 7.73 19.72
N ARG A 76 2.25 7.12 20.20
CA ARG A 76 3.50 6.97 19.46
C ARG A 76 3.76 5.51 19.14
N ILE A 77 3.95 5.20 17.84
CA ILE A 77 4.34 3.89 17.33
C ILE A 77 5.71 4.07 16.69
N ALA A 78 6.72 3.38 17.19
CA ALA A 78 8.09 3.58 16.70
C ALA A 78 8.91 2.30 16.67
N GLY A 79 9.79 2.18 15.66
CA GLY A 79 10.78 1.12 15.56
C GLY A 79 10.22 -0.28 15.29
N LEU A 80 8.98 -0.37 14.79
CA LEU A 80 8.33 -1.65 14.48
C LEU A 80 8.39 -1.95 12.98
N VAL A 81 8.34 -3.24 12.64
CA VAL A 81 8.21 -3.70 11.26
C VAL A 81 6.84 -4.38 11.09
N PHE A 82 6.08 -3.89 10.12
CA PHE A 82 4.79 -4.43 9.70
C PHE A 82 4.96 -5.11 8.35
N GLU A 83 4.76 -6.42 8.30
CA GLU A 83 4.99 -7.18 7.07
C GLU A 83 4.02 -8.34 6.87
N HIS A 84 3.87 -8.74 5.60
CA HIS A 84 3.11 -9.92 5.19
C HIS A 84 1.63 -9.88 5.60
N ALA A 85 0.94 -8.75 5.30
CA ALA A 85 -0.51 -8.66 5.41
C ALA A 85 -1.17 -8.39 4.04
N ARG A 86 -2.44 -8.72 3.92
CA ARG A 86 -3.27 -8.37 2.76
C ARG A 86 -3.81 -6.94 2.84
N GLY A 87 -3.96 -6.43 4.05
CA GLY A 87 -4.46 -5.08 4.33
C GLY A 87 -3.38 -4.02 4.43
N THR A 88 -3.79 -2.90 5.04
CA THR A 88 -2.94 -1.74 5.37
C THR A 88 -2.11 -2.01 6.64
N GLY A 89 -0.96 -1.35 6.76
CA GLY A 89 -0.16 -1.44 7.98
C GLY A 89 -0.84 -0.78 9.18
N ILE A 90 -1.04 0.53 9.10
CA ILE A 90 -1.69 1.33 10.16
C ILE A 90 -2.82 2.16 9.54
N GLU A 91 -4.00 2.11 10.14
CA GLU A 91 -5.13 2.97 9.81
C GLU A 91 -5.53 3.82 11.00
N GLY A 92 -5.85 5.09 10.76
CA GLY A 92 -6.37 6.00 11.77
C GLY A 92 -7.48 6.87 11.23
N ASN A 93 -8.48 7.17 12.07
CA ASN A 93 -9.57 8.08 11.74
C ASN A 93 -9.79 9.06 12.89
N GLY A 94 -9.68 10.35 12.60
CA GLY A 94 -9.77 11.39 13.62
C GLY A 94 -8.61 11.37 14.62
N GLY A 95 -8.84 11.88 15.82
CA GLY A 95 -7.82 11.96 16.87
C GLY A 95 -6.81 13.09 16.69
N GLU A 96 -5.77 13.07 17.50
CA GLU A 96 -4.78 14.16 17.55
C GLU A 96 -3.37 13.67 17.90
N ASP A 97 -2.36 14.27 17.28
CA ASP A 97 -0.93 14.10 17.61
C ASP A 97 -0.50 12.62 17.78
N CYS A 98 -0.95 11.76 16.86
CA CYS A 98 -0.40 10.42 16.75
C CYS A 98 0.86 10.45 15.88
N ARG A 99 1.89 9.71 16.29
CA ARG A 99 3.20 9.68 15.65
C ARG A 99 3.58 8.27 15.27
N ILE A 100 3.94 8.09 13.99
CA ILE A 100 4.44 6.85 13.45
C ILE A 100 5.87 7.15 13.00
N GLU A 101 6.84 6.59 13.70
CA GLU A 101 8.24 6.98 13.55
C GLU A 101 9.15 5.76 13.40
N ASP A 102 10.12 5.85 12.48
CA ASP A 102 11.18 4.86 12.28
C ASP A 102 10.66 3.43 12.11
N CYS A 103 9.50 3.28 11.48
CA CYS A 103 8.85 2.00 11.23
C CYS A 103 9.13 1.47 9.83
N GLY A 104 9.16 0.15 9.70
CA GLY A 104 9.23 -0.54 8.42
C GLY A 104 7.85 -1.06 7.98
N PHE A 105 7.50 -0.87 6.71
CA PHE A 105 6.29 -1.44 6.11
C PHE A 105 6.69 -2.16 4.83
N ARG A 106 6.49 -3.47 4.78
CA ARG A 106 6.88 -4.25 3.60
C ARG A 106 5.94 -5.40 3.31
N ASN A 107 5.78 -5.71 2.02
CA ASN A 107 4.94 -6.81 1.55
C ASN A 107 3.50 -6.75 2.09
N LEU A 108 2.91 -5.55 2.08
CA LEU A 108 1.50 -5.34 2.41
C LEU A 108 0.67 -5.28 1.13
N GLY A 109 -0.56 -5.76 1.20
CA GLY A 109 -1.47 -5.78 0.06
C GLY A 109 -2.09 -4.41 -0.25
N ASN A 110 -2.00 -3.46 0.65
CA ASN A 110 -2.58 -2.12 0.52
C ASN A 110 -1.54 -1.04 0.89
N TYR A 111 -1.91 -0.01 1.63
CA TYR A 111 -1.05 1.10 2.06
C TYR A 111 -0.15 0.72 3.25
N GLY A 112 0.96 1.44 3.40
CA GLY A 112 1.73 1.41 4.66
C GLY A 112 0.96 2.08 5.79
N VAL A 113 0.54 3.34 5.59
CA VAL A 113 -0.18 4.16 6.57
C VAL A 113 -1.33 4.91 5.91
N ARG A 114 -2.51 4.90 6.53
CA ARG A 114 -3.67 5.74 6.16
C ARG A 114 -4.20 6.47 7.38
N LEU A 115 -4.24 7.80 7.31
CA LEU A 115 -4.75 8.66 8.39
C LEU A 115 -5.80 9.60 7.81
N GLU A 116 -7.05 9.40 8.20
CA GLU A 116 -8.18 10.18 7.71
C GLU A 116 -8.68 11.15 8.81
N GLY A 117 -8.75 12.42 8.48
CA GLY A 117 -9.17 13.44 9.44
C GLY A 117 -8.17 13.63 10.59
N GLY A 118 -8.67 14.14 11.72
CA GLY A 118 -7.84 14.47 12.86
C GLY A 118 -6.91 15.66 12.63
N ARG A 119 -5.91 15.79 13.50
CA ARG A 119 -4.93 16.89 13.41
C ARG A 119 -3.57 16.49 14.01
N LEU A 120 -2.53 17.16 13.53
CA LEU A 120 -1.15 17.07 14.05
C LEU A 120 -0.52 15.68 13.97
N HIS A 121 -1.07 14.76 13.18
CA HIS A 121 -0.46 13.44 12.98
C HIS A 121 0.87 13.54 12.22
N GLN A 122 1.80 12.65 12.54
CA GLN A 122 3.13 12.65 11.96
C GLN A 122 3.51 11.24 11.50
N VAL A 123 4.06 11.13 10.29
CA VAL A 123 4.69 9.92 9.75
C VAL A 123 6.11 10.30 9.37
N ARG A 124 7.10 9.80 10.10
CA ARG A 124 8.51 10.21 9.95
C ARG A 124 9.47 9.04 9.96
N GLY A 125 10.54 9.15 9.17
CA GLY A 125 11.66 8.21 9.20
C GLY A 125 11.29 6.77 8.81
N CYS A 126 10.12 6.54 8.23
CA CYS A 126 9.65 5.21 7.88
C CYS A 126 10.21 4.73 6.55
N VAL A 127 10.42 3.42 6.43
CA VAL A 127 10.80 2.76 5.18
C VAL A 127 9.63 1.92 4.68
N MET A 128 9.20 2.15 3.43
CA MET A 128 8.05 1.49 2.83
C MET A 128 8.43 0.85 1.51
N SER A 129 8.16 -0.46 1.35
CA SER A 129 8.47 -1.18 0.11
C SER A 129 7.58 -2.39 -0.12
N GLY A 130 7.43 -2.78 -1.39
CA GLY A 130 6.65 -3.96 -1.75
C GLY A 130 5.16 -3.84 -1.44
N LEU A 131 4.61 -2.62 -1.42
CA LEU A 131 3.21 -2.39 -1.10
C LEU A 131 2.32 -2.58 -2.34
N GLY A 132 1.12 -3.07 -2.12
CA GLY A 132 0.12 -3.27 -3.17
C GLY A 132 -0.38 -1.96 -3.77
N ASP A 133 -0.62 -0.99 -2.90
CA ASP A 133 -1.05 0.36 -3.25
C ASP A 133 0.02 1.41 -2.86
N GLY A 134 -0.39 2.56 -2.34
CA GLY A 134 0.51 3.67 -2.00
C GLY A 134 1.29 3.47 -0.70
N GLY A 135 2.19 4.39 -0.42
CA GLY A 135 2.93 4.42 0.83
C GLY A 135 2.11 4.99 1.97
N ILE A 136 1.81 6.29 1.87
CA ILE A 136 1.13 7.05 2.92
C ILE A 136 -0.07 7.79 2.32
N GLU A 137 -1.22 7.67 2.96
CA GLU A 137 -2.38 8.49 2.69
C GLU A 137 -2.73 9.31 3.93
N VAL A 138 -2.85 10.63 3.78
CA VAL A 138 -3.23 11.54 4.86
C VAL A 138 -4.28 12.54 4.39
N SER A 139 -5.30 12.75 5.20
CA SER A 139 -6.30 13.77 4.93
C SER A 139 -6.69 14.53 6.19
N GLY A 140 -7.07 15.80 6.03
CA GLY A 140 -7.55 16.59 7.17
C GLY A 140 -7.55 18.08 6.92
N GLY A 141 -8.02 18.81 7.93
CA GLY A 141 -8.27 20.26 7.83
C GLY A 141 -9.60 20.58 7.13
N ASP A 142 -9.99 21.83 7.16
CA ASP A 142 -11.22 22.30 6.54
C ASP A 142 -10.93 23.30 5.42
N ARG A 143 -11.23 22.91 4.18
CA ARG A 143 -11.02 23.74 2.99
C ARG A 143 -11.93 24.97 2.92
N ARG A 144 -13.06 24.95 3.60
CA ARG A 144 -14.00 26.08 3.60
C ARG A 144 -13.52 27.22 4.50
N THR A 145 -12.95 26.86 5.64
CA THR A 145 -12.43 27.81 6.64
C THR A 145 -10.92 28.00 6.55
N LEU A 146 -10.24 27.21 5.72
CA LEU A 146 -8.79 27.11 5.62
C LEU A 146 -8.11 26.71 6.94
N THR A 147 -8.85 25.97 7.79
CA THR A 147 -8.30 25.47 9.05
C THR A 147 -7.32 24.33 8.77
N PRO A 148 -6.03 24.45 9.17
CA PRO A 148 -5.03 23.44 8.86
C PRO A 148 -5.17 22.19 9.72
N ALA A 149 -4.92 21.00 9.14
CA ALA A 149 -4.76 19.75 9.86
C ALA A 149 -3.43 19.70 10.62
N GLY A 150 -2.39 20.32 10.08
CA GLY A 150 -1.06 20.29 10.67
C GLY A 150 -0.35 18.93 10.58
N HIS A 151 -0.80 18.04 9.70
CA HIS A 151 -0.14 16.74 9.50
C HIS A 151 1.26 16.90 8.89
N VAL A 152 2.16 16.01 9.23
CA VAL A 152 3.54 15.99 8.73
C VAL A 152 3.91 14.61 8.19
N VAL A 153 4.37 14.57 6.95
CA VAL A 153 4.95 13.39 6.29
C VAL A 153 6.39 13.73 5.91
N GLU A 154 7.36 13.25 6.66
CA GLU A 154 8.72 13.74 6.55
C GLU A 154 9.79 12.67 6.69
N ALA A 155 10.87 12.79 5.92
CA ALA A 155 12.05 11.94 5.99
C ALA A 155 11.76 10.43 5.79
N ASN A 156 10.70 10.10 5.04
CA ASN A 156 10.38 8.70 4.73
C ASN A 156 11.10 8.25 3.46
N HIS A 157 11.40 6.96 3.38
CA HIS A 157 11.91 6.31 2.18
C HIS A 157 10.83 5.36 1.63
N ILE A 158 10.26 5.69 0.46
CA ILE A 158 9.12 4.99 -0.14
C ILE A 158 9.51 4.52 -1.53
N HIS A 159 9.53 3.20 -1.76
CA HIS A 159 9.94 2.63 -3.04
C HIS A 159 9.28 1.29 -3.33
N HIS A 160 9.29 0.86 -4.61
CA HIS A 160 8.72 -0.42 -5.07
C HIS A 160 7.27 -0.64 -4.58
N ILE A 161 6.45 0.40 -4.65
CA ILE A 161 5.06 0.41 -4.23
C ILE A 161 4.11 0.31 -5.44
N ALA A 162 2.81 0.34 -5.20
CA ALA A 162 1.76 0.28 -6.21
C ALA A 162 1.89 -0.98 -7.10
N ARG A 163 2.12 -2.12 -6.48
CA ARG A 163 2.31 -3.40 -7.18
C ARG A 163 1.04 -3.88 -7.86
N TRP A 164 -0.12 -3.59 -7.29
CA TRP A 164 -1.43 -3.91 -7.83
C TRP A 164 -2.04 -2.74 -8.60
N SER A 165 -2.20 -1.61 -7.94
CA SER A 165 -2.79 -0.41 -8.52
C SER A 165 -1.71 0.43 -9.19
N LYS A 166 -1.56 0.29 -10.51
CA LYS A 166 -0.49 0.95 -11.28
C LYS A 166 -0.76 2.41 -11.63
N CYS A 167 -2.00 2.88 -11.47
CA CYS A 167 -2.43 4.23 -11.84
C CYS A 167 -3.18 4.90 -10.69
N TYR A 168 -3.03 6.21 -10.55
CA TYR A 168 -3.72 7.06 -9.56
C TYR A 168 -3.44 6.68 -8.09
N VAL A 169 -2.32 6.02 -7.84
CA VAL A 169 -1.88 5.65 -6.50
C VAL A 169 -0.51 6.27 -6.26
N PRO A 170 -0.44 7.46 -5.66
CA PRO A 170 0.82 8.12 -5.36
C PRO A 170 1.53 7.47 -4.16
N ALA A 171 2.82 7.76 -4.04
CA ALA A 171 3.58 7.31 -2.88
C ALA A 171 3.11 8.02 -1.60
N VAL A 172 2.79 9.31 -1.71
CA VAL A 172 2.14 10.08 -0.64
C VAL A 172 0.89 10.74 -1.20
N HIS A 173 -0.27 10.32 -0.74
CA HIS A 173 -1.55 10.95 -1.08
C HIS A 173 -1.96 11.89 0.04
N ALA A 174 -2.05 13.18 -0.27
CA ALA A 174 -2.47 14.19 0.69
C ALA A 174 -3.73 14.92 0.22
N ASN A 175 -4.74 14.99 1.07
CA ASN A 175 -6.00 15.65 0.77
C ASN A 175 -6.45 16.53 1.94
N GLY A 176 -6.43 17.85 1.76
CA GLY A 176 -6.86 18.74 2.84
C GLY A 176 -6.14 20.07 2.86
N VAL A 177 -5.93 20.61 4.06
CA VAL A 177 -5.31 21.92 4.31
C VAL A 177 -4.21 21.79 5.35
N GLY A 178 -3.08 22.46 5.10
CA GLY A 178 -1.98 22.56 6.06
C GLY A 178 -1.28 21.24 6.34
N ILE A 179 -1.12 20.39 5.31
CA ILE A 179 -0.36 19.16 5.37
C ILE A 179 1.05 19.45 4.83
N ARG A 180 2.07 19.12 5.60
CA ARG A 180 3.47 19.29 5.21
C ARG A 180 4.05 17.97 4.74
N ILE A 181 4.55 17.95 3.50
CA ILE A 181 5.28 16.81 2.91
C ILE A 181 6.69 17.30 2.58
N ALA A 182 7.71 16.75 3.21
CA ALA A 182 9.08 17.23 3.05
C ALA A 182 10.14 16.14 3.25
N HIS A 183 11.27 16.28 2.58
CA HIS A 183 12.46 15.44 2.77
C HIS A 183 12.23 13.94 2.56
N ASN A 184 11.20 13.53 1.81
CA ASN A 184 10.96 12.14 1.50
C ASN A 184 11.78 11.70 0.29
N LEU A 185 12.38 10.53 0.36
CA LEU A 185 13.00 9.86 -0.78
C LEU A 185 11.97 8.92 -1.41
N ILE A 186 11.58 9.20 -2.66
CA ILE A 186 10.55 8.44 -3.37
C ILE A 186 11.10 8.02 -4.73
N HIS A 187 11.09 6.72 -5.01
CA HIS A 187 11.55 6.18 -6.30
C HIS A 187 10.94 4.80 -6.60
N ASP A 188 11.18 4.29 -7.80
CA ASP A 188 10.72 2.96 -8.27
C ASP A 188 9.23 2.69 -8.01
N HIS A 189 8.40 3.58 -8.51
CA HIS A 189 6.94 3.44 -8.47
C HIS A 189 6.30 3.84 -9.82
N PRO A 190 5.12 3.30 -10.17
CA PRO A 190 4.62 3.37 -11.55
C PRO A 190 3.92 4.67 -11.93
N HIS A 191 3.58 5.55 -10.99
CA HIS A 191 2.78 6.76 -11.28
C HIS A 191 3.36 8.02 -10.62
N CYS A 192 2.54 8.87 -9.97
CA CYS A 192 3.00 10.10 -9.34
C CYS A 192 3.58 9.86 -7.94
N ALA A 193 4.55 10.70 -7.55
CA ALA A 193 5.14 10.62 -6.23
C ALA A 193 4.21 11.18 -5.14
N ILE A 194 3.50 12.29 -5.47
CA ILE A 194 2.60 13.03 -4.57
C ILE A 194 1.36 13.41 -5.36
#